data_5261c35f9faed3b93e7256320bbccdb0
#
_entry.id   5261c35f9faed3b93e7256320bbccdb0
#
_cell.length_a   1.000
_cell.length_b   1.000
_cell.length_c   1.000
_cell.angle_alpha   90.00
_cell.angle_beta   90.00
_cell.angle_gamma   90.00
#
_symmetry.space_group_name_H-M   'P 1'
#
loop_
_entity.id
_entity.type
_entity.pdbx_description
1 polymer ?
#
loop_
_entity_poly.entity_id
_entity_poly.type
_entity_poly.pdbx_seq_one_letter_code
_entity_poly.pdbx_strand_id
1 'polypeptide(L)'
;MASSTGGVVGQRRWYYPALAAPGIIWLILLFVLPFYAIAAVAFGTRDEIFALPIPAWNPLEWQYETFRATAAEFAQGGGVQAQFLRTIAYVVISVSICLVVGYPVAYYIARYGGRLKVLLLTLMIAPFWMSYLMRMLAWVNLLAVKPEDPGLINRLLMLLPFVDQPINWSAGTVSHLTVLLGLVYGYIPFFVLPLYAALDRIDRSQLEASRDLGARPSSTFWRVTLPLSKQGILAGAVIITLPMFGDYYTPNLMTASPDNTMIGNAIDFALQGGQGQQPKGASLTLLLSAFIGALMIYYLVSVSRAAKEARR
;
A
#
# COMPACT_ATOMS: atom_id res chain seq x y z
N MET A 1 -17.26 -61.50 -13.31
CA MET A 1 -17.88 -60.28 -13.81
C MET A 1 -17.21 -59.09 -13.11
N ALA A 2 -16.23 -58.51 -13.76
CA ALA A 2 -15.52 -57.32 -13.28
C ALA A 2 -16.03 -56.12 -14.10
N SER A 3 -16.79 -55.23 -13.46
CA SER A 3 -17.30 -54.02 -14.11
C SER A 3 -16.27 -52.92 -14.07
N SER A 4 -15.84 -52.50 -15.23
CA SER A 4 -15.03 -51.35 -15.58
C SER A 4 -15.66 -50.04 -15.11
N THR A 5 -15.10 -49.41 -14.07
CA THR A 5 -15.36 -48.02 -13.67
C THR A 5 -14.12 -47.14 -13.87
N GLY A 6 -13.47 -47.29 -15.01
CA GLY A 6 -12.35 -46.47 -15.43
C GLY A 6 -12.68 -45.67 -16.69
N GLY A 7 -13.25 -44.45 -16.57
CA GLY A 7 -13.47 -43.74 -17.83
C GLY A 7 -14.17 -42.39 -17.83
N VAL A 8 -14.18 -41.60 -16.75
CA VAL A 8 -14.83 -40.29 -16.81
C VAL A 8 -13.94 -39.09 -16.37
N VAL A 9 -12.78 -39.32 -15.79
CA VAL A 9 -11.95 -38.24 -15.24
C VAL A 9 -10.97 -37.63 -16.24
N GLY A 10 -10.78 -38.27 -17.43
CA GLY A 10 -9.74 -37.85 -18.40
C GLY A 10 -10.12 -36.77 -19.43
N GLN A 11 -11.41 -36.47 -19.65
CA GLN A 11 -11.83 -35.73 -20.85
C GLN A 11 -12.19 -34.25 -20.67
N ARG A 12 -12.05 -33.65 -19.49
CA ARG A 12 -12.53 -32.26 -19.26
C ARG A 12 -11.48 -31.25 -18.85
N ARG A 13 -10.22 -31.48 -19.09
CA ARG A 13 -9.15 -30.49 -18.70
C ARG A 13 -9.21 -29.15 -19.44
N TRP A 14 -9.79 -29.08 -20.60
CA TRP A 14 -9.91 -27.86 -21.40
C TRP A 14 -11.12 -26.95 -20.98
N TYR A 15 -12.13 -27.52 -20.35
CA TYR A 15 -13.28 -26.75 -19.88
C TYR A 15 -12.90 -25.66 -18.84
N TYR A 16 -11.98 -25.97 -17.92
CA TYR A 16 -11.55 -25.01 -16.90
C TYR A 16 -10.86 -23.79 -17.50
N PRO A 17 -9.89 -23.92 -18.43
CA PRO A 17 -9.33 -22.77 -19.14
C PRO A 17 -10.36 -22.02 -19.98
N ALA A 18 -11.29 -22.70 -20.63
CA ALA A 18 -12.35 -22.07 -21.44
C ALA A 18 -13.32 -21.25 -20.58
N LEU A 19 -13.69 -21.75 -19.41
CA LEU A 19 -14.52 -21.02 -18.46
C LEU A 19 -13.79 -19.84 -17.82
N ALA A 20 -12.47 -19.93 -17.62
CA ALA A 20 -11.65 -18.84 -17.11
C ALA A 20 -11.28 -17.81 -18.19
N ALA A 21 -11.36 -18.17 -19.48
CA ALA A 21 -10.94 -17.31 -20.58
C ALA A 21 -11.60 -15.93 -20.60
N PRO A 22 -12.93 -15.77 -20.41
CA PRO A 22 -13.55 -14.45 -20.39
C PRO A 22 -12.97 -13.55 -19.29
N GLY A 23 -12.76 -14.10 -18.08
CA GLY A 23 -12.16 -13.35 -16.97
C GLY A 23 -10.69 -13.00 -17.22
N ILE A 24 -9.92 -13.90 -17.80
CA ILE A 24 -8.51 -13.68 -18.15
C ILE A 24 -8.40 -12.61 -19.26
N ILE A 25 -9.22 -12.70 -20.31
CA ILE A 25 -9.24 -11.73 -21.41
C ILE A 25 -9.60 -10.35 -20.86
N TRP A 26 -10.59 -10.26 -19.98
CA TRP A 26 -10.99 -9.00 -19.34
C TRP A 26 -9.88 -8.40 -18.49
N LEU A 27 -9.20 -9.21 -17.68
CA LEU A 27 -8.05 -8.78 -16.88
C LEU A 27 -6.90 -8.28 -17.77
N ILE A 28 -6.58 -9.01 -18.85
CA ILE A 28 -5.54 -8.59 -19.80
C ILE A 28 -5.92 -7.26 -20.44
N LEU A 29 -7.14 -7.11 -20.94
CA LEU A 29 -7.59 -5.85 -21.57
C LEU A 29 -7.54 -4.68 -20.59
N LEU A 30 -8.07 -4.83 -19.38
CA LEU A 30 -8.13 -3.75 -18.40
C LEU A 30 -6.78 -3.42 -17.76
N PHE A 31 -5.82 -4.34 -17.76
CA PHE A 31 -4.52 -4.13 -17.14
C PHE A 31 -3.43 -3.83 -18.18
N VAL A 32 -3.30 -4.66 -19.19
CA VAL A 32 -2.22 -4.55 -20.19
C VAL A 32 -2.41 -3.35 -21.09
N LEU A 33 -3.65 -3.06 -21.50
CA LEU A 33 -3.93 -1.97 -22.44
C LEU A 33 -3.64 -0.57 -21.84
N PRO A 34 -4.09 -0.23 -20.61
CA PRO A 34 -3.69 1.02 -19.96
C PRO A 34 -2.17 1.09 -19.71
N PHE A 35 -1.54 -0.03 -19.35
CA PHE A 35 -0.10 -0.08 -19.12
C PHE A 35 0.68 0.16 -20.41
N TYR A 36 0.20 -0.41 -21.53
CA TYR A 36 0.73 -0.15 -22.85
C TYR A 36 0.56 1.32 -23.28
N ALA A 37 -0.58 1.94 -22.96
CA ALA A 37 -0.79 3.36 -23.21
C ALA A 37 0.20 4.25 -22.45
N ILE A 38 0.48 3.91 -21.17
CA ILE A 38 1.53 4.61 -20.39
C ILE A 38 2.90 4.43 -21.07
N ALA A 39 3.23 3.23 -21.54
CA ALA A 39 4.48 2.97 -22.26
C ALA A 39 4.54 3.75 -23.58
N ALA A 40 3.45 3.79 -24.35
CA ALA A 40 3.36 4.54 -25.59
C ALA A 40 3.58 6.06 -25.37
N VAL A 41 3.12 6.61 -24.25
CA VAL A 41 3.37 8.01 -23.86
C VAL A 41 4.81 8.20 -23.38
N ALA A 42 5.34 7.28 -22.58
CA ALA A 42 6.69 7.36 -22.01
C ALA A 42 7.78 7.32 -23.10
N PHE A 43 7.55 6.54 -24.15
CA PHE A 43 8.46 6.36 -25.29
C PHE A 43 8.02 7.14 -26.53
N GLY A 44 6.97 7.96 -26.41
CA GLY A 44 6.48 8.83 -27.46
C GLY A 44 7.30 10.11 -27.62
N THR A 45 6.85 10.93 -28.57
CA THR A 45 7.40 12.25 -28.81
C THR A 45 6.53 13.34 -28.19
N ARG A 46 6.94 14.57 -28.40
CA ARG A 46 6.28 15.77 -27.93
C ARG A 46 5.97 16.67 -29.14
N ASP A 47 4.77 17.17 -29.18
CA ASP A 47 4.40 18.20 -30.14
C ASP A 47 5.19 19.49 -29.87
N GLU A 48 5.82 20.05 -30.89
CA GLU A 48 6.67 21.25 -30.76
C GLU A 48 5.86 22.52 -30.49
N ILE A 49 4.60 22.56 -30.93
CA ILE A 49 3.76 23.78 -30.88
C ILE A 49 2.91 23.77 -29.60
N PHE A 50 2.19 22.68 -29.36
CA PHE A 50 1.26 22.57 -28.24
C PHE A 50 1.86 21.89 -27.01
N ALA A 51 3.07 21.37 -27.12
CA ALA A 51 3.77 20.62 -26.07
C ALA A 51 2.95 19.42 -25.53
N LEU A 52 2.01 18.90 -26.33
CA LEU A 52 1.22 17.73 -25.97
C LEU A 52 2.01 16.43 -26.25
N PRO A 53 1.76 15.37 -25.48
CA PRO A 53 2.40 14.08 -25.74
C PRO A 53 1.82 13.46 -27.01
N ILE A 54 2.66 13.00 -27.91
CA ILE A 54 2.30 12.16 -29.05
C ILE A 54 2.69 10.73 -28.72
N PRO A 55 1.72 9.88 -28.36
CA PRO A 55 1.99 8.49 -28.00
C PRO A 55 2.54 7.71 -29.19
N ALA A 56 3.64 7.01 -29.03
CA ALA A 56 4.17 6.08 -30.02
C ALA A 56 3.51 4.72 -29.85
N TRP A 57 2.43 4.47 -30.59
CA TRP A 57 1.71 3.19 -30.52
C TRP A 57 2.47 2.04 -31.16
N ASN A 58 3.41 2.31 -32.06
CA ASN A 58 4.26 1.29 -32.67
C ASN A 58 5.55 1.15 -31.85
N PRO A 59 5.85 -0.03 -31.24
CA PRO A 59 7.09 -0.22 -30.48
C PRO A 59 8.37 -0.02 -31.28
N LEU A 60 8.31 -0.11 -32.62
CA LEU A 60 9.46 0.13 -33.48
C LEU A 60 9.84 1.62 -33.61
N GLU A 61 8.92 2.51 -33.24
CA GLU A 61 9.11 3.98 -33.30
C GLU A 61 9.42 4.58 -31.92
N TRP A 62 9.61 3.74 -30.89
CA TRP A 62 9.85 4.16 -29.52
C TRP A 62 11.16 4.95 -29.39
N GLN A 63 11.05 6.12 -28.78
CA GLN A 63 12.18 6.99 -28.47
C GLN A 63 12.49 6.90 -26.97
N TYR A 64 13.71 6.48 -26.67
CA TYR A 64 14.12 6.22 -25.27
C TYR A 64 14.79 7.43 -24.61
N GLU A 65 14.89 8.58 -25.29
CA GLU A 65 15.61 9.75 -24.78
C GLU A 65 15.02 10.30 -23.50
N THR A 66 13.69 10.55 -23.48
CA THR A 66 12.99 11.05 -22.28
C THR A 66 13.07 10.08 -21.12
N PHE A 67 12.91 8.78 -21.41
CA PHE A 67 13.03 7.75 -20.38
C PHE A 67 14.44 7.67 -19.80
N ARG A 68 15.47 7.69 -20.65
CA ARG A 68 16.88 7.69 -20.23
C ARG A 68 17.24 8.96 -19.45
N ALA A 69 16.79 10.13 -19.89
CA ALA A 69 17.00 11.39 -19.18
C ALA A 69 16.33 11.37 -17.80
N THR A 70 15.09 10.87 -17.70
CA THR A 70 14.38 10.72 -16.43
C THR A 70 15.07 9.71 -15.50
N ALA A 71 15.54 8.58 -16.03
CA ALA A 71 16.29 7.58 -15.26
C ALA A 71 17.66 8.13 -14.80
N ALA A 72 18.34 8.92 -15.64
CA ALA A 72 19.60 9.57 -15.29
C ALA A 72 19.41 10.64 -14.21
N GLU A 73 18.38 11.47 -14.31
CA GLU A 73 17.99 12.45 -13.27
C GLU A 73 17.72 11.74 -11.92
N PHE A 74 17.03 10.62 -11.98
CA PHE A 74 16.79 9.79 -10.82
C PHE A 74 18.10 9.26 -10.21
N ALA A 75 19.04 8.83 -11.02
CA ALA A 75 20.33 8.28 -10.57
C ALA A 75 21.32 9.36 -10.06
N GLN A 76 21.24 10.58 -10.57
CA GLN A 76 22.17 11.68 -10.25
C GLN A 76 21.84 12.45 -8.95
N GLY A 77 20.82 12.07 -8.20
CA GLY A 77 20.52 12.70 -6.92
C GLY A 77 19.59 13.92 -6.99
N GLY A 78 18.80 14.05 -8.06
CA GLY A 78 17.83 15.14 -8.24
C GLY A 78 16.63 15.08 -7.29
N GLY A 79 15.74 16.07 -7.38
CA GLY A 79 14.53 16.17 -6.55
C GLY A 79 13.65 14.93 -6.57
N VAL A 80 13.57 14.24 -7.72
CA VAL A 80 12.81 12.99 -7.89
C VAL A 80 13.39 11.85 -7.04
N GLN A 81 14.74 11.74 -6.96
CA GLN A 81 15.38 10.75 -6.09
C GLN A 81 15.06 11.03 -4.61
N ALA A 82 15.12 12.29 -4.18
CA ALA A 82 14.79 12.67 -2.81
C ALA A 82 13.35 12.33 -2.46
N GLN A 83 12.39 12.57 -3.38
CA GLN A 83 10.98 12.18 -3.22
C GLN A 83 10.82 10.67 -3.15
N PHE A 84 11.54 9.89 -3.94
CA PHE A 84 11.50 8.44 -3.92
C PHE A 84 12.05 7.87 -2.59
N LEU A 85 13.21 8.34 -2.14
CA LEU A 85 13.79 7.93 -0.85
C LEU A 85 12.88 8.30 0.32
N ARG A 86 12.27 9.47 0.27
CA ARG A 86 11.27 9.89 1.25
C ARG A 86 10.04 8.98 1.23
N THR A 87 9.57 8.60 0.04
CA THR A 87 8.48 7.64 -0.11
C THR A 87 8.82 6.31 0.55
N ILE A 88 10.01 5.77 0.30
CA ILE A 88 10.48 4.54 0.97
C ILE A 88 10.46 4.72 2.50
N ALA A 89 11.00 5.83 3.00
CA ALA A 89 11.02 6.11 4.44
C ALA A 89 9.61 6.16 5.02
N TYR A 90 8.70 6.91 4.40
CA TYR A 90 7.31 7.00 4.85
C TYR A 90 6.60 5.66 4.81
N VAL A 91 6.75 4.89 3.74
CA VAL A 91 6.14 3.56 3.61
C VAL A 91 6.67 2.62 4.69
N VAL A 92 7.99 2.52 4.87
CA VAL A 92 8.59 1.65 5.88
C VAL A 92 8.15 2.03 7.29
N ILE A 93 8.17 3.33 7.63
CA ILE A 93 7.73 3.82 8.95
C ILE A 93 6.23 3.56 9.15
N SER A 94 5.39 3.87 8.15
CA SER A 94 3.94 3.67 8.25
C SER A 94 3.57 2.20 8.39
N VAL A 95 4.20 1.29 7.62
CA VAL A 95 4.01 -0.16 7.74
C VAL A 95 4.45 -0.65 9.12
N SER A 96 5.56 -0.13 9.65
CA SER A 96 6.04 -0.47 10.99
C SER A 96 5.07 0.00 12.08
N ILE A 97 4.52 1.20 11.96
CA ILE A 97 3.49 1.71 12.87
C ILE A 97 2.21 0.87 12.76
N CYS A 98 1.77 0.55 11.53
CA CYS A 98 0.61 -0.33 11.30
C CYS A 98 0.82 -1.71 11.94
N LEU A 99 2.05 -2.25 11.91
CA LEU A 99 2.38 -3.50 12.59
C LEU A 99 2.30 -3.35 14.11
N VAL A 100 2.94 -2.33 14.68
CA VAL A 100 3.00 -2.12 16.14
C VAL A 100 1.61 -1.84 16.72
N VAL A 101 0.79 -1.05 16.03
CA VAL A 101 -0.57 -0.70 16.49
C VAL A 101 -1.59 -1.75 16.07
N GLY A 102 -1.51 -2.23 14.84
CA GLY A 102 -2.47 -3.17 14.27
C GLY A 102 -2.35 -4.59 14.82
N TYR A 103 -1.14 -5.04 15.18
CA TYR A 103 -0.95 -6.39 15.73
C TYR A 103 -1.69 -6.61 17.06
N PRO A 104 -1.56 -5.75 18.07
CA PRO A 104 -2.34 -5.87 19.30
C PRO A 104 -3.84 -5.87 19.06
N VAL A 105 -4.33 -5.00 18.15
CA VAL A 105 -5.76 -4.92 17.80
C VAL A 105 -6.24 -6.24 17.18
N ALA A 106 -5.53 -6.72 16.15
CA ALA A 106 -5.84 -7.97 15.46
C ALA A 106 -5.80 -9.16 16.45
N TYR A 107 -4.77 -9.20 17.30
CA TYR A 107 -4.60 -10.24 18.31
C TYR A 107 -5.74 -10.24 19.34
N TYR A 108 -6.10 -9.04 19.83
CA TYR A 108 -7.22 -8.91 20.77
C TYR A 108 -8.53 -9.41 20.16
N ILE A 109 -8.85 -8.98 18.94
CA ILE A 109 -10.07 -9.40 18.25
C ILE A 109 -10.07 -10.92 18.03
N ALA A 110 -8.95 -11.49 17.57
CA ALA A 110 -8.85 -12.91 17.28
C ALA A 110 -8.97 -13.78 18.54
N ARG A 111 -8.39 -13.37 19.65
CA ARG A 111 -8.26 -14.21 20.87
C ARG A 111 -9.29 -13.92 21.95
N TYR A 112 -9.64 -12.65 22.12
CA TYR A 112 -10.51 -12.19 23.20
C TYR A 112 -11.84 -11.64 22.72
N GLY A 113 -12.03 -11.41 21.42
CA GLY A 113 -13.26 -10.84 20.85
C GLY A 113 -14.52 -11.70 21.08
N GLY A 114 -14.38 -13.02 21.21
CA GLY A 114 -15.50 -13.91 21.49
C GLY A 114 -16.72 -13.66 20.57
N ARG A 115 -17.89 -13.40 21.17
CA ARG A 115 -19.12 -13.05 20.43
C ARG A 115 -19.08 -11.66 19.80
N LEU A 116 -18.19 -10.78 20.26
CA LEU A 116 -18.06 -9.41 19.77
C LEU A 116 -17.10 -9.27 18.58
N LYS A 117 -16.47 -10.34 18.10
CA LYS A 117 -15.52 -10.31 16.97
C LYS A 117 -16.07 -9.57 15.76
N VAL A 118 -17.29 -9.92 15.34
CA VAL A 118 -17.93 -9.31 14.17
C VAL A 118 -18.18 -7.83 14.41
N LEU A 119 -18.67 -7.45 15.58
CA LEU A 119 -18.91 -6.06 15.93
C LEU A 119 -17.60 -5.24 15.93
N LEU A 120 -16.53 -5.77 16.53
CA LEU A 120 -15.23 -5.10 16.61
C LEU A 120 -14.62 -4.90 15.21
N LEU A 121 -14.71 -5.92 14.34
CA LEU A 121 -14.27 -5.81 12.94
C LEU A 121 -15.12 -4.80 12.18
N THR A 122 -16.44 -4.80 12.36
CA THR A 122 -17.35 -3.83 11.73
C THR A 122 -17.03 -2.41 12.18
N LEU A 123 -16.84 -2.18 13.47
CA LEU A 123 -16.47 -0.85 14.00
C LEU A 123 -15.12 -0.36 13.48
N MET A 124 -14.16 -1.26 13.30
CA MET A 124 -12.86 -0.93 12.73
C MET A 124 -12.97 -0.51 11.25
N ILE A 125 -13.86 -1.17 10.48
CA ILE A 125 -14.04 -0.88 9.05
C ILE A 125 -15.03 0.25 8.81
N ALA A 126 -15.99 0.48 9.69
CA ALA A 126 -17.08 1.46 9.51
C ALA A 126 -16.62 2.86 9.07
N PRO A 127 -15.53 3.46 9.60
CA PRO A 127 -15.03 4.74 9.13
C PRO A 127 -14.60 4.72 7.66
N PHE A 128 -14.31 3.54 7.10
CA PHE A 128 -13.83 3.39 5.72
C PHE A 128 -14.95 3.33 4.68
N TRP A 129 -16.20 3.32 5.10
CA TRP A 129 -17.35 3.55 4.22
C TRP A 129 -17.44 5.01 3.76
N MET A 130 -16.79 5.91 4.48
CA MET A 130 -16.62 7.30 4.04
C MET A 130 -15.51 7.42 3.00
N SER A 131 -15.65 8.37 2.08
CA SER A 131 -14.61 8.69 1.10
C SER A 131 -13.26 9.00 1.77
N TYR A 132 -12.18 8.55 1.13
CA TYR A 132 -10.81 8.84 1.57
C TYR A 132 -10.56 10.36 1.70
N LEU A 133 -10.99 11.14 0.71
CA LEU A 133 -10.86 12.60 0.72
C LEU A 133 -11.55 13.23 1.92
N MET A 134 -12.79 12.83 2.21
CA MET A 134 -13.53 13.36 3.36
C MET A 134 -12.85 13.06 4.69
N ARG A 135 -12.26 11.88 4.81
CA ARG A 135 -11.50 11.50 6.01
C ARG A 135 -10.22 12.32 6.18
N MET A 136 -9.48 12.58 5.08
CA MET A 136 -8.29 13.43 5.11
C MET A 136 -8.64 14.88 5.43
N LEU A 137 -9.71 15.42 4.83
CA LEU A 137 -10.21 16.76 5.15
C LEU A 137 -10.68 16.89 6.62
N ALA A 138 -11.26 15.84 7.19
CA ALA A 138 -11.59 15.81 8.61
C ALA A 138 -10.32 15.93 9.48
N TRP A 139 -9.24 15.22 9.14
CA TRP A 139 -7.94 15.36 9.80
C TRP A 139 -7.37 16.79 9.68
N VAL A 140 -7.43 17.38 8.48
CA VAL A 140 -6.99 18.78 8.26
C VAL A 140 -7.74 19.73 9.16
N ASN A 141 -9.06 19.56 9.31
CA ASN A 141 -9.85 20.39 10.23
C ASN A 141 -9.52 20.13 11.72
N LEU A 142 -9.29 18.88 12.10
CA LEU A 142 -8.89 18.52 13.47
C LEU A 142 -7.53 19.10 13.86
N LEU A 143 -6.61 19.21 12.88
CA LEU A 143 -5.25 19.73 13.03
C LEU A 143 -5.12 21.23 12.69
N ALA A 144 -6.22 21.89 12.36
CA ALA A 144 -6.20 23.29 11.89
C ALA A 144 -5.49 24.24 12.86
N VAL A 145 -4.78 25.24 12.29
CA VAL A 145 -4.00 26.24 13.00
C VAL A 145 -4.62 27.63 12.77
N LYS A 146 -5.92 27.76 12.97
CA LYS A 146 -6.57 29.08 12.89
C LYS A 146 -6.41 29.78 14.23
N PRO A 147 -5.91 31.05 14.28
CA PRO A 147 -5.70 31.74 15.55
C PRO A 147 -6.99 31.90 16.35
N GLU A 148 -8.12 32.17 15.66
CA GLU A 148 -9.41 32.42 16.29
C GLU A 148 -10.16 31.12 16.66
N ASP A 149 -9.88 30.01 15.93
CA ASP A 149 -10.53 28.74 16.12
C ASP A 149 -9.57 27.57 15.78
N PRO A 150 -8.65 27.24 16.68
CA PRO A 150 -7.73 26.12 16.48
C PRO A 150 -8.50 24.80 16.45
N GLY A 151 -8.05 23.87 15.61
CA GLY A 151 -8.64 22.53 15.53
C GLY A 151 -8.65 21.81 16.87
N LEU A 152 -9.54 20.82 17.00
CA LEU A 152 -9.77 20.10 18.26
C LEU A 152 -8.47 19.58 18.90
N ILE A 153 -7.54 19.04 18.09
CA ILE A 153 -6.29 18.49 18.59
C ILE A 153 -5.42 19.60 19.19
N ASN A 154 -5.32 20.76 18.52
CA ASN A 154 -4.60 21.90 19.05
C ASN A 154 -5.26 22.43 20.34
N ARG A 155 -6.59 22.49 20.40
CA ARG A 155 -7.29 22.90 21.64
C ARG A 155 -6.97 21.96 22.80
N LEU A 156 -6.97 20.63 22.55
CA LEU A 156 -6.64 19.65 23.60
C LEU A 156 -5.17 19.74 24.03
N LEU A 157 -4.25 19.99 23.09
CA LEU A 157 -2.83 20.15 23.39
C LEU A 157 -2.54 21.44 24.20
N MET A 158 -3.25 22.52 23.88
CA MET A 158 -3.14 23.81 24.62
C MET A 158 -3.69 23.75 26.06
N LEU A 159 -4.38 22.64 26.44
CA LEU A 159 -4.70 22.40 27.87
C LEU A 159 -3.48 21.94 28.66
N LEU A 160 -2.40 21.53 27.99
CA LEU A 160 -1.15 21.15 28.65
C LEU A 160 -0.32 22.41 28.99
N PRO A 161 0.28 22.49 30.17
CA PRO A 161 0.95 23.72 30.67
C PRO A 161 2.23 24.09 29.93
N PHE A 162 2.65 23.30 28.97
CA PHE A 162 3.86 23.52 28.16
C PHE A 162 3.57 23.80 26.67
N VAL A 163 2.30 24.00 26.30
CA VAL A 163 1.88 24.30 24.93
C VAL A 163 1.13 25.63 24.92
N ASP A 164 1.87 26.70 24.67
CA ASP A 164 1.31 28.10 24.70
C ASP A 164 0.69 28.51 23.36
N GLN A 165 1.04 27.84 22.26
CA GLN A 165 0.59 28.21 20.92
C GLN A 165 0.15 26.97 20.14
N PRO A 166 -0.81 27.08 19.18
CA PRO A 166 -1.22 25.97 18.34
C PRO A 166 -0.06 25.49 17.47
N ILE A 167 0.16 24.20 17.46
CA ILE A 167 1.20 23.54 16.66
C ILE A 167 0.81 23.62 15.18
N ASN A 168 1.72 24.09 14.34
CA ASN A 168 1.52 24.05 12.88
C ASN A 168 1.85 22.68 12.31
N TRP A 169 0.85 21.84 12.20
CA TRP A 169 0.95 20.48 11.68
C TRP A 169 1.27 20.39 10.18
N SER A 170 1.10 21.49 9.44
CA SER A 170 1.33 21.53 7.98
C SER A 170 2.72 22.02 7.59
N ALA A 171 3.54 22.45 8.54
CA ALA A 171 4.85 23.05 8.27
C ALA A 171 5.97 22.48 9.16
N GLY A 172 7.21 22.64 8.72
CA GLY A 172 8.40 22.21 9.45
C GLY A 172 8.49 20.69 9.62
N THR A 173 9.25 20.26 10.63
CA THR A 173 9.48 18.81 10.89
C THR A 173 8.22 18.08 11.34
N VAL A 174 7.25 18.77 11.93
CA VAL A 174 5.99 18.18 12.39
C VAL A 174 5.13 17.74 11.21
N SER A 175 5.25 18.40 10.06
CA SER A 175 4.49 18.03 8.86
C SER A 175 4.77 16.62 8.35
N HIS A 176 5.98 16.09 8.57
CA HIS A 176 6.30 14.69 8.27
C HIS A 176 5.47 13.71 9.13
N LEU A 177 5.25 14.05 10.40
CA LEU A 177 4.39 13.26 11.30
C LEU A 177 2.94 13.29 10.84
N THR A 178 2.50 14.42 10.31
CA THR A 178 1.14 14.57 9.77
C THR A 178 0.91 13.69 8.55
N VAL A 179 1.88 13.60 7.64
CA VAL A 179 1.81 12.66 6.50
C VAL A 179 1.78 11.21 6.99
N LEU A 180 2.67 10.86 7.95
CA LEU A 180 2.68 9.50 8.52
C LEU A 180 1.35 9.16 9.20
N LEU A 181 0.76 10.10 9.93
CA LEU A 181 -0.56 9.93 10.55
C LEU A 181 -1.64 9.66 9.48
N GLY A 182 -1.65 10.43 8.39
CA GLY A 182 -2.57 10.23 7.27
C GLY A 182 -2.41 8.85 6.62
N LEU A 183 -1.17 8.45 6.33
CA LEU A 183 -0.85 7.13 5.76
C LEU A 183 -1.27 6.00 6.70
N VAL A 184 -0.87 6.04 7.96
CA VAL A 184 -1.23 5.00 8.95
C VAL A 184 -2.73 4.91 9.10
N TYR A 185 -3.42 6.03 9.32
CA TYR A 185 -4.87 6.05 9.45
C TYR A 185 -5.57 5.53 8.19
N GLY A 186 -5.08 5.92 7.01
CA GLY A 186 -5.67 5.52 5.75
C GLY A 186 -5.56 4.03 5.44
N TYR A 187 -4.51 3.37 5.92
CA TYR A 187 -4.19 2.00 5.50
C TYR A 187 -4.25 0.94 6.61
N ILE A 188 -4.31 1.32 7.89
CA ILE A 188 -4.26 0.36 9.02
C ILE A 188 -5.32 -0.75 8.98
N PRO A 189 -6.59 -0.54 8.56
CA PRO A 189 -7.55 -1.64 8.51
C PRO A 189 -7.21 -2.69 7.45
N PHE A 190 -6.63 -2.27 6.33
CA PHE A 190 -6.19 -3.19 5.29
C PHE A 190 -5.00 -4.05 5.74
N PHE A 191 -4.24 -3.59 6.73
CA PHE A 191 -3.21 -4.38 7.40
C PHE A 191 -3.81 -5.33 8.43
N VAL A 192 -4.75 -4.85 9.25
CA VAL A 192 -5.32 -5.61 10.38
C VAL A 192 -6.16 -6.79 9.90
N LEU A 193 -6.91 -6.66 8.80
CA LEU A 193 -7.79 -7.72 8.30
C LEU A 193 -7.08 -9.03 7.94
N PRO A 194 -6.04 -9.06 7.09
CA PRO A 194 -5.33 -10.29 6.78
C PRO A 194 -4.56 -10.85 7.99
N LEU A 195 -4.06 -9.96 8.85
CA LEU A 195 -3.41 -10.35 10.09
C LEU A 195 -4.39 -11.01 11.06
N TYR A 196 -5.58 -10.43 11.24
CA TYR A 196 -6.66 -11.03 12.02
C TYR A 196 -7.02 -12.43 11.49
N ALA A 197 -7.22 -12.55 10.17
CA ALA A 197 -7.56 -13.83 9.55
C ALA A 197 -6.48 -14.91 9.77
N ALA A 198 -5.21 -14.53 9.78
CA ALA A 198 -4.12 -15.44 10.09
C ALA A 198 -4.10 -15.83 11.59
N LEU A 199 -4.28 -14.86 12.47
CA LEU A 199 -4.32 -15.08 13.91
C LEU A 199 -5.53 -15.93 14.35
N ASP A 200 -6.69 -15.73 13.74
CA ASP A 200 -7.92 -16.46 14.07
C ASP A 200 -7.85 -17.96 13.66
N ARG A 201 -7.03 -18.28 12.65
CA ARG A 201 -6.78 -19.65 12.17
C ARG A 201 -5.83 -20.46 13.07
N ILE A 202 -5.06 -19.83 13.96
CA ILE A 202 -4.16 -20.55 14.86
C ILE A 202 -5.00 -21.32 15.88
N ASP A 203 -4.85 -22.63 15.91
CA ASP A 203 -5.62 -23.51 16.80
C ASP A 203 -5.29 -23.22 18.28
N ARG A 204 -6.30 -23.23 19.12
CA ARG A 204 -6.13 -23.06 20.58
C ARG A 204 -5.29 -24.17 21.19
N SER A 205 -5.43 -25.39 20.68
CA SER A 205 -4.65 -26.55 21.15
C SER A 205 -3.13 -26.33 21.06
N GLN A 206 -2.65 -25.59 20.03
CA GLN A 206 -1.22 -25.27 19.89
C GLN A 206 -0.74 -24.31 20.99
N LEU A 207 -1.59 -23.38 21.42
CA LEU A 207 -1.27 -22.45 22.50
C LEU A 207 -1.34 -23.11 23.88
N GLU A 208 -2.30 -24.02 24.07
CA GLU A 208 -2.47 -24.81 25.27
C GLU A 208 -1.30 -25.79 25.44
N ALA A 209 -0.93 -26.53 24.40
CA ALA A 209 0.23 -27.40 24.40
C ALA A 209 1.54 -26.67 24.77
N SER A 210 1.74 -25.44 24.26
CA SER A 210 2.87 -24.62 24.67
C SER A 210 2.89 -24.29 26.16
N ARG A 211 1.71 -24.04 26.75
CA ARG A 211 1.57 -23.74 28.19
C ARG A 211 1.76 -24.97 29.03
N ASP A 212 1.25 -26.13 28.61
CA ASP A 212 1.41 -27.42 29.27
C ASP A 212 2.88 -27.82 29.37
N LEU A 213 3.69 -27.40 28.36
CA LEU A 213 5.15 -27.51 28.38
C LEU A 213 5.85 -26.47 29.29
N GLY A 214 5.09 -25.69 30.08
CA GLY A 214 5.64 -24.69 31.00
C GLY A 214 6.01 -23.36 30.40
N ALA A 215 5.64 -23.06 29.12
CA ALA A 215 5.95 -21.79 28.52
C ALA A 215 5.13 -20.64 29.13
N ARG A 216 5.80 -19.54 29.48
CA ARG A 216 5.14 -18.29 29.91
C ARG A 216 4.35 -17.68 28.72
N PRO A 217 3.28 -16.89 28.99
CA PRO A 217 2.49 -16.25 27.93
C PRO A 217 3.32 -15.46 26.92
N SER A 218 4.34 -14.73 27.37
CA SER A 218 5.28 -14.02 26.51
C SER A 218 6.10 -14.97 25.60
N SER A 219 6.55 -16.10 26.15
CA SER A 219 7.27 -17.12 25.40
C SER A 219 6.39 -17.78 24.33
N THR A 220 5.13 -18.11 24.68
CA THR A 220 4.13 -18.60 23.73
C THR A 220 3.88 -17.60 22.62
N PHE A 221 3.79 -16.30 22.95
CA PHE A 221 3.63 -15.25 21.95
C PHE A 221 4.80 -15.22 20.95
N TRP A 222 6.02 -15.10 21.43
CA TRP A 222 7.20 -14.94 20.56
C TRP A 222 7.58 -16.20 19.79
N ARG A 223 7.38 -17.39 20.39
CA ARG A 223 7.82 -18.67 19.82
C ARG A 223 6.74 -19.42 19.06
N VAL A 224 5.46 -19.13 19.30
CA VAL A 224 4.34 -19.85 18.66
C VAL A 224 3.47 -18.87 17.87
N THR A 225 2.88 -17.86 18.53
CA THR A 225 1.88 -17.00 17.89
C THR A 225 2.48 -16.15 16.78
N LEU A 226 3.58 -15.45 17.05
CA LEU A 226 4.21 -14.56 16.08
C LEU A 226 4.73 -15.30 14.84
N PRO A 227 5.47 -16.41 14.95
CA PRO A 227 5.87 -17.19 13.78
C PRO A 227 4.72 -17.74 12.96
N LEU A 228 3.64 -18.23 13.59
CA LEU A 228 2.47 -18.74 12.89
C LEU A 228 1.65 -17.64 12.22
N SER A 229 1.68 -16.40 12.72
CA SER A 229 1.02 -15.25 12.12
C SER A 229 1.84 -14.54 11.04
N LYS A 230 3.09 -14.96 10.79
CA LYS A 230 4.01 -14.33 9.85
C LYS A 230 3.42 -14.13 8.45
N GLN A 231 2.66 -15.11 7.95
CA GLN A 231 2.01 -14.99 6.66
C GLN A 231 0.96 -13.87 6.63
N GLY A 232 0.21 -13.69 7.73
CA GLY A 232 -0.74 -12.58 7.86
C GLY A 232 -0.06 -11.23 7.93
N ILE A 233 1.07 -11.13 8.67
CA ILE A 233 1.89 -9.91 8.72
C ILE A 233 2.40 -9.54 7.34
N LEU A 234 2.98 -10.51 6.62
CA LEU A 234 3.51 -10.28 5.27
C LEU A 234 2.41 -9.90 4.28
N ALA A 235 1.27 -10.59 4.32
CA ALA A 235 0.13 -10.26 3.46
C ALA A 235 -0.40 -8.85 3.73
N GLY A 236 -0.60 -8.49 5.00
CA GLY A 236 -1.01 -7.14 5.39
C GLY A 236 -0.01 -6.07 4.96
N ALA A 237 1.28 -6.31 5.19
CA ALA A 237 2.35 -5.39 4.80
C ALA A 237 2.34 -5.14 3.28
N VAL A 238 2.25 -6.18 2.47
CA VAL A 238 2.23 -6.04 0.99
C VAL A 238 0.98 -5.31 0.51
N ILE A 239 -0.19 -5.64 1.04
CA ILE A 239 -1.47 -5.01 0.66
C ILE A 239 -1.44 -3.49 0.87
N ILE A 240 -0.80 -3.00 1.94
CA ILE A 240 -0.73 -1.57 2.22
C ILE A 240 0.49 -0.89 1.56
N THR A 241 1.60 -1.58 1.40
CA THR A 241 2.84 -1.04 0.82
C THR A 241 2.64 -0.59 -0.63
N LEU A 242 1.99 -1.43 -1.45
CA LEU A 242 1.83 -1.17 -2.88
C LEU A 242 1.07 0.14 -3.17
N PRO A 243 -0.13 0.40 -2.63
CA PRO A 243 -0.83 1.65 -2.87
C PRO A 243 -0.15 2.86 -2.19
N MET A 244 0.53 2.68 -1.04
CA MET A 244 1.28 3.76 -0.40
C MET A 244 2.38 4.35 -1.28
N PHE A 245 3.05 3.55 -2.12
CA PHE A 245 4.06 4.07 -3.05
C PHE A 245 3.50 5.06 -4.07
N GLY A 246 2.26 4.86 -4.50
CA GLY A 246 1.57 5.76 -5.44
C GLY A 246 0.74 6.85 -4.78
N ASP A 247 0.74 6.93 -3.45
CA ASP A 247 -0.10 7.89 -2.73
C ASP A 247 0.43 9.32 -2.90
N TYR A 248 -0.35 10.16 -3.55
CA TYR A 248 -0.11 11.59 -3.71
C TYR A 248 -1.16 12.44 -2.99
N TYR A 249 -2.31 11.86 -2.66
CA TYR A 249 -3.39 12.55 -1.97
C TYR A 249 -3.04 12.91 -0.53
N THR A 250 -2.42 11.97 0.19
CA THR A 250 -2.10 12.17 1.61
C THR A 250 -1.17 13.36 1.83
N PRO A 251 0.00 13.48 1.17
CA PRO A 251 0.85 14.65 1.35
C PRO A 251 0.17 15.94 0.88
N ASN A 252 -0.51 15.92 -0.28
CA ASN A 252 -1.16 17.10 -0.82
C ASN A 252 -2.28 17.64 0.07
N LEU A 253 -3.10 16.75 0.63
CA LEU A 253 -4.24 17.16 1.47
C LEU A 253 -3.83 17.53 2.89
N MET A 254 -2.91 16.74 3.48
CA MET A 254 -2.57 16.88 4.89
C MET A 254 -1.61 18.05 5.16
N THR A 255 -0.68 18.32 4.25
CA THR A 255 0.37 19.32 4.50
C THR A 255 0.52 20.36 3.41
N ALA A 256 0.23 20.03 2.15
CA ALA A 256 0.45 20.90 0.98
C ALA A 256 1.88 21.50 0.92
N SER A 257 2.87 20.83 1.55
CA SER A 257 4.25 21.29 1.64
C SER A 257 5.13 20.59 0.61
N PRO A 258 5.96 21.33 -0.16
CA PRO A 258 6.91 20.73 -1.10
C PRO A 258 7.89 19.76 -0.43
N ASP A 259 8.22 20.01 0.84
CA ASP A 259 9.17 19.19 1.60
C ASP A 259 8.63 17.79 1.93
N ASN A 260 7.32 17.57 1.80
CA ASN A 260 6.66 16.32 2.16
C ASN A 260 6.20 15.51 0.94
N THR A 261 6.47 16.01 -0.27
CA THR A 261 6.06 15.35 -1.50
C THR A 261 6.70 13.96 -1.64
N MET A 262 5.89 13.01 -2.06
CA MET A 262 6.28 11.63 -2.37
C MET A 262 6.47 11.45 -3.88
N ILE A 263 6.91 10.28 -4.31
CA ILE A 263 7.08 9.98 -5.74
C ILE A 263 5.74 10.05 -6.49
N GLY A 264 4.62 9.70 -5.86
CA GLY A 264 3.28 9.88 -6.41
C GLY A 264 2.97 11.32 -6.77
N ASN A 265 3.42 12.29 -5.94
CA ASN A 265 3.25 13.73 -6.22
C ASN A 265 4.07 14.18 -7.44
N ALA A 266 5.30 13.65 -7.62
CA ALA A 266 6.11 13.95 -8.81
C ALA A 266 5.44 13.46 -10.09
N ILE A 267 4.85 12.27 -10.04
CA ILE A 267 4.10 11.68 -11.16
C ILE A 267 2.85 12.53 -11.44
N ASP A 268 2.04 12.83 -10.42
CA ASP A 268 0.83 13.63 -10.54
C ASP A 268 1.12 15.02 -11.12
N PHE A 269 2.13 15.71 -10.58
CA PHE A 269 2.57 17.02 -11.07
C PHE A 269 3.01 16.96 -12.53
N ALA A 270 3.78 15.94 -12.94
CA ALA A 270 4.23 15.78 -14.31
C ALA A 270 3.07 15.46 -15.26
N LEU A 271 2.05 14.72 -14.81
CA LEU A 271 0.90 14.37 -15.64
C LEU A 271 -0.12 15.51 -15.78
N GLN A 272 -0.35 16.29 -14.71
CA GLN A 272 -1.40 17.31 -14.63
C GLN A 272 -0.86 18.74 -14.70
N GLY A 273 0.33 18.98 -14.17
CA GLY A 273 0.82 20.33 -13.84
C GLY A 273 1.61 21.05 -14.94
N GLY A 274 2.04 20.38 -15.99
CA GLY A 274 2.91 21.03 -16.96
C GLY A 274 2.67 20.60 -18.41
N GLN A 275 2.47 21.57 -19.30
CA GLN A 275 2.49 21.29 -20.73
C GLN A 275 3.82 20.61 -21.11
N GLY A 276 3.75 19.42 -21.70
CA GLY A 276 4.90 18.65 -22.17
C GLY A 276 5.68 17.86 -21.13
N GLN A 277 5.21 17.74 -19.89
CA GLN A 277 5.85 16.87 -18.88
C GLN A 277 5.24 15.46 -18.81
N GLN A 278 4.16 15.20 -19.51
CA GLN A 278 3.48 13.91 -19.51
C GLN A 278 4.39 12.71 -19.85
N PRO A 279 5.32 12.79 -20.85
CA PRO A 279 6.26 11.70 -21.11
C PRO A 279 7.20 11.43 -19.93
N LYS A 280 7.60 12.48 -19.17
CA LYS A 280 8.38 12.34 -17.93
C LYS A 280 7.53 11.65 -16.84
N GLY A 281 6.28 12.08 -16.64
CA GLY A 281 5.35 11.46 -15.71
C GLY A 281 5.09 9.99 -16.02
N ALA A 282 4.88 9.65 -17.29
CA ALA A 282 4.73 8.28 -17.76
C ALA A 282 6.02 7.47 -17.55
N SER A 283 7.20 8.04 -17.78
CA SER A 283 8.49 7.40 -17.52
C SER A 283 8.68 7.10 -16.01
N LEU A 284 8.35 8.06 -15.13
CA LEU A 284 8.38 7.85 -13.67
C LEU A 284 7.41 6.76 -13.25
N THR A 285 6.22 6.71 -13.85
CA THR A 285 5.22 5.66 -13.59
C THR A 285 5.76 4.29 -13.98
N LEU A 286 6.45 4.15 -15.11
CA LEU A 286 7.09 2.89 -15.52
C LEU A 286 8.21 2.49 -14.58
N LEU A 287 9.07 3.41 -14.16
CA LEU A 287 10.16 3.15 -13.20
C LEU A 287 9.60 2.70 -11.84
N LEU A 288 8.59 3.40 -11.33
CA LEU A 288 7.92 3.02 -10.09
C LEU A 288 7.25 1.65 -10.21
N SER A 289 6.56 1.39 -11.32
CA SER A 289 5.90 0.10 -11.58
C SER A 289 6.90 -1.05 -11.68
N ALA A 290 8.06 -0.82 -12.30
CA ALA A 290 9.13 -1.81 -12.35
C ALA A 290 9.69 -2.12 -10.95
N PHE A 291 9.89 -1.09 -10.12
CA PHE A 291 10.32 -1.24 -8.72
C PHE A 291 9.29 -2.02 -7.89
N ILE A 292 8.02 -1.62 -7.96
CA ILE A 292 6.91 -2.30 -7.26
C ILE A 292 6.77 -3.75 -7.76
N GLY A 293 6.88 -3.97 -9.08
CA GLY A 293 6.85 -5.29 -9.69
C GLY A 293 7.97 -6.20 -9.18
N ALA A 294 9.19 -5.68 -9.06
CA ALA A 294 10.32 -6.40 -8.50
C ALA A 294 10.08 -6.78 -7.02
N LEU A 295 9.54 -5.87 -6.21
CA LEU A 295 9.14 -6.16 -4.82
C LEU A 295 8.07 -7.25 -4.76
N MET A 296 7.06 -7.20 -5.65
CA MET A 296 6.01 -8.20 -5.70
C MET A 296 6.55 -9.58 -6.09
N ILE A 297 7.42 -9.65 -7.09
CA ILE A 297 8.07 -10.90 -7.51
C ILE A 297 8.88 -11.49 -6.35
N TYR A 298 9.69 -10.65 -5.69
CA TYR A 298 10.44 -11.07 -4.51
C TYR A 298 9.53 -11.64 -3.41
N TYR A 299 8.42 -10.96 -3.12
CA TYR A 299 7.43 -11.41 -2.16
C TYR A 299 6.82 -12.77 -2.54
N LEU A 300 6.37 -12.93 -3.78
CA LEU A 300 5.77 -14.18 -4.28
C LEU A 300 6.76 -15.35 -4.21
N VAL A 301 8.02 -15.12 -4.57
CA VAL A 301 9.08 -16.14 -4.46
C VAL A 301 9.33 -16.49 -3.00
N SER A 302 9.40 -15.50 -2.10
CA SER A 302 9.60 -15.73 -0.67
C SER A 302 8.47 -16.56 -0.04
N VAL A 303 7.21 -16.20 -0.33
CA VAL A 303 6.03 -16.94 0.15
C VAL A 303 6.01 -18.37 -0.42
N SER A 304 6.33 -18.54 -1.70
CA SER A 304 6.36 -19.86 -2.33
C SER A 304 7.42 -20.79 -1.74
N ARG A 305 8.59 -20.24 -1.37
CA ARG A 305 9.66 -20.98 -0.67
C ARG A 305 9.23 -21.40 0.72
N ALA A 306 8.68 -20.46 1.50
CA ALA A 306 8.17 -20.75 2.84
C ALA A 306 7.05 -21.82 2.84
N ALA A 307 6.16 -21.79 1.85
CA ALA A 307 5.11 -22.81 1.70
C ALA A 307 5.67 -24.20 1.32
N LYS A 308 6.78 -24.28 0.57
CA LYS A 308 7.46 -25.54 0.25
C LYS A 308 8.17 -26.14 1.47
N GLU A 309 8.79 -25.30 2.29
CA GLU A 309 9.48 -25.71 3.54
C GLU A 309 8.49 -26.27 4.55
N ALA A 310 7.31 -25.65 4.69
CA ALA A 310 6.26 -26.11 5.59
C ALA A 310 5.60 -27.45 5.17
N ARG A 311 5.81 -27.91 3.94
CA ARG A 311 5.32 -29.21 3.45
C ARG A 311 6.33 -30.36 3.57
N ARG A 312 7.56 -30.05 3.92
CA ARG A 312 8.63 -31.02 4.21
C ARG A 312 8.71 -31.29 5.71
#